data_e0e39d77c09dc9f962632311a09e8698
#
_entry.id   e0e39d77c09dc9f962632311a09e8698
#
_cell.length_a   1.000
_cell.length_b   1.000
_cell.length_c   1.000
_cell.angle_alpha   90.00
_cell.angle_beta   90.00
_cell.angle_gamma   90.00
#
_symmetry.space_group_name_H-M   'P 1'
#
loop_
_entity.id
_entity.type
_entity.pdbx_description
1 polymer ?
#
loop_
_entity_poly.entity_id
_entity_poly.type
_entity_poly.pdbx_seq_one_letter_code
_entity_poly.pdbx_strand_id
1 'polypeptide(L)'
;MLQACGVSQLARSTYVTTDPSEIVRALVGLKDVRVLAYERHGPEVTLVIEQVVGTVTCPECGAPARVKERPLVTYVDLPVYGAPMRLTWKKHRMRCANPACPRRSWVLGDHRIAAKSCLLTTRAAKWVTEQVGTGRSVIEVARELDCDWHTVNSAVTTYGRALLAADTKRLTRTSAIGLDETNFVRRQDQRTSYATTVCDVEHHQIIDILPTRHYVDVAQWMHDQGVDWRQRITYGALDMSATYAAVYSAMLPRAAQVVDPFHVIALANRTLDQIRRRVQIEQLGHRGRRDDPLFQVRRLLTRAEENLTPEAAERLAVLLSLGDPTAEVALAYRVKERLRDFYRESDPALAEALLADLRDKCLARSMPPEIRRLGKTIRTWFARMCNFHLARITNGPTESLNNLIKLASPEVV
;
A
#
# COMPACT_ATOMS: atom_id res chain seq x y z
N MET A 1 15.77 7.11 27.99
CA MET A 1 15.37 8.44 28.45
C MET A 1 14.25 8.92 27.53
N LEU A 2 13.00 8.77 27.97
CA LEU A 2 11.81 9.22 27.25
C LEU A 2 11.58 10.70 27.62
N GLN A 3 11.78 11.59 26.67
CA GLN A 3 11.39 12.99 26.82
C GLN A 3 9.87 13.11 26.60
N ALA A 4 9.19 13.55 27.66
CA ALA A 4 7.77 13.82 27.66
C ALA A 4 7.46 15.01 26.73
N CYS A 5 6.62 14.76 25.72
CA CYS A 5 6.01 15.79 24.90
C CYS A 5 4.96 16.54 25.75
N GLY A 6 5.12 17.86 25.92
CA GLY A 6 4.25 18.68 26.73
C GLY A 6 2.81 18.68 26.23
N VAL A 7 1.92 18.09 27.02
CA VAL A 7 0.48 18.26 26.89
C VAL A 7 0.15 19.64 27.43
N SER A 8 -0.23 20.57 26.54
CA SER A 8 -0.78 21.87 26.96
C SER A 8 -1.99 21.61 27.84
N GLN A 9 -1.98 22.18 29.04
CA GLN A 9 -3.13 22.19 29.93
C GLN A 9 -4.27 22.96 29.26
N LEU A 10 -5.15 22.23 28.57
CA LEU A 10 -6.48 22.75 28.26
C LEU A 10 -7.19 22.98 29.61
N ALA A 11 -7.55 24.23 29.88
CA ALA A 11 -8.34 24.61 31.04
C ALA A 11 -9.55 23.69 31.14
N ARG A 12 -9.63 22.85 32.18
CA ARG A 12 -10.76 21.99 32.46
C ARG A 12 -11.93 22.89 32.91
N SER A 13 -12.75 23.33 31.96
CA SER A 13 -14.03 23.91 32.32
C SER A 13 -14.96 22.76 32.76
N THR A 14 -15.19 22.66 34.03
CA THR A 14 -16.17 21.70 34.58
C THR A 14 -17.55 22.29 34.31
N TYR A 15 -18.27 21.71 33.35
CA TYR A 15 -19.67 22.05 33.10
C TYR A 15 -20.54 20.95 33.69
N VAL A 16 -21.42 21.33 34.61
CA VAL A 16 -22.38 20.41 35.27
C VAL A 16 -23.78 20.83 34.85
N THR A 17 -24.52 19.94 34.22
CA THR A 17 -25.93 20.14 33.87
C THR A 17 -26.76 18.91 34.22
N THR A 18 -27.97 19.15 34.66
CA THR A 18 -29.00 18.11 34.87
C THR A 18 -30.08 18.12 33.78
N ASP A 19 -30.01 19.07 32.85
CA ASP A 19 -30.93 19.14 31.70
C ASP A 19 -30.59 18.01 30.69
N PRO A 20 -31.49 17.07 30.43
CA PRO A 20 -31.27 15.97 29.49
C PRO A 20 -30.91 16.45 28.10
N SER A 21 -31.47 17.57 27.64
CA SER A 21 -31.18 18.14 26.32
C SER A 21 -29.75 18.67 26.23
N GLU A 22 -29.25 19.27 27.29
CA GLU A 22 -27.87 19.74 27.37
C GLU A 22 -26.87 18.60 27.50
N ILE A 23 -27.19 17.54 28.24
CA ILE A 23 -26.39 16.32 28.32
C ILE A 23 -26.24 15.70 26.93
N VAL A 24 -27.34 15.55 26.21
CA VAL A 24 -27.30 14.97 24.84
C VAL A 24 -26.55 15.89 23.88
N ARG A 25 -26.70 17.22 23.95
CA ARG A 25 -25.91 18.15 23.14
C ARG A 25 -24.40 18.02 23.40
N ALA A 26 -24.01 17.87 24.66
CA ALA A 26 -22.63 17.64 25.03
C ALA A 26 -22.10 16.32 24.47
N LEU A 27 -22.87 15.25 24.50
CA LEU A 27 -22.52 13.94 23.91
C LEU A 27 -22.44 13.97 22.40
N VAL A 28 -23.31 14.74 21.72
CA VAL A 28 -23.27 14.94 20.25
C VAL A 28 -22.12 15.87 19.83
N GLY A 29 -21.66 16.74 20.73
CA GLY A 29 -20.57 17.70 20.46
C GLY A 29 -20.98 18.89 19.59
N LEU A 30 -22.30 19.19 19.45
CA LEU A 30 -22.83 20.26 18.62
C LEU A 30 -23.66 21.25 19.47
N LYS A 31 -23.17 22.46 19.65
CA LYS A 31 -23.78 23.50 20.51
C LYS A 31 -25.07 24.11 19.96
N ASP A 32 -25.21 24.20 18.64
CA ASP A 32 -26.32 24.84 17.90
C ASP A 32 -27.34 23.84 17.34
N VAL A 33 -27.51 22.72 18.05
CA VAL A 33 -28.42 21.66 17.67
C VAL A 33 -29.46 21.48 18.77
N ARG A 34 -30.74 21.41 18.40
CA ARG A 34 -31.84 21.02 19.29
C ARG A 34 -32.08 19.52 19.16
N VAL A 35 -32.11 18.80 20.28
CA VAL A 35 -32.55 17.42 20.32
C VAL A 35 -34.07 17.41 20.37
N LEU A 36 -34.71 16.71 19.45
CA LEU A 36 -36.15 16.63 19.30
C LEU A 36 -36.71 15.35 19.92
N ALA A 37 -36.01 14.22 19.71
CA ALA A 37 -36.45 12.92 20.21
C ALA A 37 -35.22 11.98 20.37
N TYR A 38 -35.39 11.04 21.28
CA TYR A 38 -34.58 9.83 21.44
C TYR A 38 -35.52 8.63 21.32
N GLU A 39 -35.23 7.75 20.39
CA GLU A 39 -36.04 6.57 20.11
C GLU A 39 -35.18 5.32 20.22
N ARG A 40 -35.72 4.22 20.71
CA ARG A 40 -35.03 2.94 20.76
C ARG A 40 -35.89 1.86 20.09
N HIS A 41 -35.36 1.24 19.06
CA HIS A 41 -36.01 0.17 18.32
C HIS A 41 -35.15 -1.11 18.42
N GLY A 42 -35.47 -1.98 19.34
CA GLY A 42 -34.66 -3.16 19.65
C GLY A 42 -33.25 -2.77 20.12
N PRO A 43 -32.19 -3.21 19.44
CA PRO A 43 -30.83 -2.84 19.78
C PRO A 43 -30.43 -1.45 19.24
N GLU A 44 -31.12 -0.92 18.23
CA GLU A 44 -30.78 0.34 17.56
C GLU A 44 -31.31 1.55 18.32
N VAL A 45 -30.52 2.59 18.38
CA VAL A 45 -30.85 3.89 18.97
C VAL A 45 -30.91 4.95 17.85
N THR A 46 -31.97 5.73 17.82
CA THR A 46 -32.13 6.88 16.92
C THR A 46 -32.21 8.17 17.70
N LEU A 47 -31.34 9.12 17.37
CA LEU A 47 -31.40 10.47 17.91
C LEU A 47 -31.91 11.42 16.82
N VAL A 48 -33.02 12.10 17.09
CA VAL A 48 -33.63 13.09 16.18
C VAL A 48 -33.16 14.49 16.56
N ILE A 49 -32.55 15.20 15.62
CA ILE A 49 -32.01 16.54 15.85
C ILE A 49 -32.55 17.56 14.83
N GLU A 50 -32.58 18.82 15.21
CA GLU A 50 -32.82 19.96 14.34
C GLU A 50 -31.73 21.03 14.59
N GLN A 51 -31.13 21.55 13.56
CA GLN A 51 -30.18 22.65 13.70
C GLN A 51 -30.91 23.95 14.00
N VAL A 52 -30.41 24.71 14.96
CA VAL A 52 -30.90 26.07 15.24
C VAL A 52 -30.35 27.02 14.17
N VAL A 53 -31.23 27.55 13.35
CA VAL A 53 -30.83 28.39 12.19
C VAL A 53 -31.32 29.80 12.44
N GLY A 54 -30.41 30.76 12.32
CA GLY A 54 -30.73 32.18 12.36
C GLY A 54 -31.30 32.70 11.01
N THR A 55 -31.14 33.97 10.75
CA THR A 55 -31.52 34.56 9.47
C THR A 55 -30.64 33.99 8.34
N VAL A 56 -31.29 33.47 7.29
CA VAL A 56 -30.62 32.89 6.13
C VAL A 56 -30.87 33.77 4.91
N THR A 57 -29.80 34.03 4.16
CA THR A 57 -29.84 34.70 2.87
C THR A 57 -29.55 33.71 1.73
N CYS A 58 -30.04 34.03 0.55
CA CYS A 58 -29.78 33.23 -0.65
C CYS A 58 -28.30 33.33 -1.04
N PRO A 59 -27.60 32.21 -1.23
CA PRO A 59 -26.16 32.21 -1.58
C PRO A 59 -25.90 32.75 -3.00
N GLU A 60 -26.93 32.89 -3.84
CA GLU A 60 -26.80 33.35 -5.21
C GLU A 60 -27.04 34.88 -5.33
N CYS A 61 -28.12 35.41 -4.71
CA CYS A 61 -28.54 36.80 -4.89
C CYS A 61 -28.58 37.61 -3.59
N GLY A 62 -28.21 37.06 -2.44
CA GLY A 62 -28.22 37.74 -1.14
C GLY A 62 -29.63 38.03 -0.55
N ALA A 63 -30.71 37.81 -1.28
CA ALA A 63 -32.05 38.06 -0.80
C ALA A 63 -32.42 37.16 0.41
N PRO A 64 -33.33 37.62 1.30
CA PRO A 64 -33.80 36.81 2.40
C PRO A 64 -34.35 35.45 1.93
N ALA A 65 -34.17 34.44 2.74
CA ALA A 65 -34.71 33.11 2.46
C ALA A 65 -35.69 32.67 3.57
N ARG A 66 -36.68 31.85 3.18
CA ARG A 66 -37.69 31.32 4.10
C ARG A 66 -37.63 29.79 4.07
N VAL A 67 -37.93 29.16 5.18
CA VAL A 67 -38.07 27.70 5.24
C VAL A 67 -39.22 27.24 4.37
N LYS A 68 -38.95 26.36 3.40
CA LYS A 68 -39.96 25.75 2.54
C LYS A 68 -40.50 24.45 3.16
N GLU A 69 -39.61 23.62 3.64
CA GLU A 69 -39.94 22.31 4.25
C GLU A 69 -38.81 21.83 5.17
N ARG A 70 -39.10 20.86 5.97
CA ARG A 70 -38.12 20.25 6.90
C ARG A 70 -38.01 18.74 6.69
N PRO A 71 -37.28 18.29 5.65
CA PRO A 71 -37.11 16.87 5.40
C PRO A 71 -36.27 16.21 6.51
N LEU A 72 -36.63 14.98 6.86
CA LEU A 72 -35.83 14.10 7.74
C LEU A 72 -34.84 13.32 6.92
N VAL A 73 -33.58 13.30 7.34
CA VAL A 73 -32.50 12.53 6.70
C VAL A 73 -31.76 11.78 7.78
N THR A 74 -31.72 10.46 7.65
CA THR A 74 -31.06 9.57 8.64
C THR A 74 -29.65 9.25 8.18
N TYR A 75 -28.71 9.32 9.13
CA TYR A 75 -27.29 9.02 8.97
C TYR A 75 -26.88 7.91 9.92
N VAL A 76 -25.95 7.07 9.52
CA VAL A 76 -25.26 6.13 10.40
C VAL A 76 -24.29 6.93 11.27
N ASP A 77 -24.31 6.68 12.57
CA ASP A 77 -23.40 7.32 13.52
C ASP A 77 -22.61 6.30 14.34
N LEU A 78 -21.68 6.75 15.15
CA LEU A 78 -20.91 5.89 16.03
C LEU A 78 -21.81 5.21 17.06
N PRO A 79 -21.60 3.91 17.37
CA PRO A 79 -22.36 3.20 18.39
C PRO A 79 -22.28 3.88 19.75
N VAL A 80 -23.36 3.83 20.50
CA VAL A 80 -23.44 4.36 21.87
C VAL A 80 -23.65 3.18 22.83
N TYR A 81 -22.69 2.98 23.74
CA TYR A 81 -22.69 1.84 24.68
C TYR A 81 -22.95 0.49 23.99
N GLY A 82 -22.29 0.27 22.84
CA GLY A 82 -22.42 -0.97 22.06
C GLY A 82 -23.73 -1.12 21.26
N ALA A 83 -24.63 -0.13 21.32
CA ALA A 83 -25.84 -0.11 20.50
C ALA A 83 -25.60 0.63 19.19
N PRO A 84 -26.00 0.08 18.01
CA PRO A 84 -25.97 0.81 16.74
C PRO A 84 -26.75 2.12 16.85
N MET A 85 -26.20 3.21 16.31
CA MET A 85 -26.81 4.52 16.39
C MET A 85 -27.13 5.11 15.03
N ARG A 86 -28.32 5.69 14.92
CA ARG A 86 -28.75 6.52 13.80
C ARG A 86 -28.97 7.95 14.25
N LEU A 87 -28.50 8.90 13.45
CA LEU A 87 -28.76 10.33 13.62
C LEU A 87 -29.75 10.77 12.58
N THR A 88 -30.98 11.06 12.97
CA THR A 88 -32.01 11.61 12.07
C THR A 88 -32.00 13.13 12.16
N TRP A 89 -31.54 13.77 11.11
CA TRP A 89 -31.47 15.23 11.05
C TRP A 89 -32.66 15.83 10.32
N LYS A 90 -33.46 16.64 11.04
CA LYS A 90 -34.53 17.45 10.49
C LYS A 90 -33.92 18.68 9.84
N LYS A 91 -33.64 18.58 8.54
CA LYS A 91 -32.99 19.63 7.75
C LYS A 91 -33.95 20.76 7.37
N HIS A 92 -33.40 21.93 7.06
CA HIS A 92 -34.16 23.03 6.52
C HIS A 92 -33.94 23.12 5.01
N ARG A 93 -35.01 22.96 4.22
CA ARG A 93 -35.02 23.34 2.80
C ARG A 93 -35.50 24.76 2.69
N MET A 94 -34.64 25.63 2.17
CA MET A 94 -34.87 27.05 2.03
C MET A 94 -35.46 27.39 0.67
N ARG A 95 -36.20 28.46 0.60
CA ARG A 95 -36.70 29.08 -0.65
C ARG A 95 -36.25 30.53 -0.69
N CYS A 96 -35.70 30.97 -1.85
CA CYS A 96 -35.34 32.36 -2.09
C CYS A 96 -36.60 33.23 -2.16
N ALA A 97 -36.57 34.39 -1.51
CA ALA A 97 -37.68 35.36 -1.59
C ALA A 97 -37.71 36.13 -2.94
N ASN A 98 -36.57 36.17 -3.64
CA ASN A 98 -36.50 36.82 -4.95
C ASN A 98 -37.02 35.89 -6.06
N PRO A 99 -38.15 36.17 -6.73
CA PRO A 99 -38.74 35.32 -7.76
C PRO A 99 -37.91 35.26 -9.04
N ALA A 100 -37.07 36.24 -9.28
CA ALA A 100 -36.18 36.30 -10.44
C ALA A 100 -34.86 35.54 -10.22
N CYS A 101 -34.59 35.03 -9.01
CA CYS A 101 -33.36 34.31 -8.73
C CYS A 101 -33.39 32.91 -9.35
N PRO A 102 -32.32 32.50 -10.06
CA PRO A 102 -32.21 31.14 -10.66
C PRO A 102 -32.21 30.05 -9.60
N ARG A 103 -31.69 30.34 -8.40
CA ARG A 103 -31.70 29.42 -7.28
C ARG A 103 -33.00 29.51 -6.48
N ARG A 104 -33.98 28.75 -6.89
CA ARG A 104 -35.32 28.80 -6.26
C ARG A 104 -35.35 28.17 -4.86
N SER A 105 -34.62 27.07 -4.65
CA SER A 105 -34.56 26.41 -3.35
C SER A 105 -33.29 25.60 -3.18
N TRP A 106 -32.87 25.36 -1.91
CA TRP A 106 -31.71 24.52 -1.53
C TRP A 106 -31.93 23.98 -0.13
N VAL A 107 -31.21 22.89 0.20
CA VAL A 107 -31.18 22.33 1.56
C VAL A 107 -29.96 22.89 2.29
N LEU A 108 -30.14 23.35 3.51
CA LEU A 108 -29.02 23.75 4.36
C LEU A 108 -28.23 22.51 4.75
N GLY A 109 -26.92 22.57 4.56
CA GLY A 109 -25.97 21.58 4.99
C GLY A 109 -25.13 22.11 6.15
N ASP A 110 -24.68 21.20 6.99
CA ASP A 110 -23.66 21.47 7.99
C ASP A 110 -22.65 20.32 7.99
N HIS A 111 -21.44 20.64 7.55
CA HIS A 111 -20.35 19.65 7.43
C HIS A 111 -19.90 19.12 8.81
N ARG A 112 -20.24 19.79 9.92
CA ARG A 112 -19.96 19.29 11.26
C ARG A 112 -20.85 18.08 11.58
N ILE A 113 -22.06 18.04 11.05
CA ILE A 113 -23.04 16.94 11.22
C ILE A 113 -22.77 15.85 10.20
N ALA A 114 -22.85 16.19 8.91
CA ALA A 114 -22.59 15.26 7.81
C ALA A 114 -22.12 15.99 6.54
N ALA A 115 -21.16 15.41 5.83
CA ALA A 115 -20.75 15.91 4.52
C ALA A 115 -21.86 15.70 3.48
N LYS A 116 -21.83 16.51 2.42
CA LYS A 116 -22.77 16.39 1.31
C LYS A 116 -22.65 15.00 0.66
N SER A 117 -23.79 14.35 0.44
CA SER A 117 -23.87 13.02 -0.17
C SER A 117 -23.21 11.88 0.61
N CYS A 118 -22.84 12.08 1.87
CA CYS A 118 -22.36 11.04 2.76
C CYS A 118 -23.55 10.48 3.56
N LEU A 119 -23.57 9.18 3.79
CA LEU A 119 -24.56 8.48 4.63
C LEU A 119 -24.09 8.32 6.08
N LEU A 120 -22.85 8.65 6.38
CA LEU A 120 -22.27 8.68 7.73
C LEU A 120 -22.28 10.11 8.26
N THR A 121 -22.40 10.26 9.58
CA THR A 121 -22.06 11.51 10.23
C THR A 121 -20.58 11.83 10.03
N THR A 122 -20.19 13.09 10.09
CA THR A 122 -18.78 13.49 9.92
C THR A 122 -17.85 12.81 10.91
N ARG A 123 -18.28 12.62 12.16
CA ARG A 123 -17.48 11.92 13.18
C ARG A 123 -17.35 10.43 12.87
N ALA A 124 -18.42 9.78 12.42
CA ALA A 124 -18.38 8.40 12.01
C ALA A 124 -17.51 8.21 10.76
N ALA A 125 -17.62 9.10 9.76
CA ALA A 125 -16.80 9.06 8.55
C ALA A 125 -15.30 9.23 8.84
N LYS A 126 -14.92 10.11 9.76
CA LYS A 126 -13.53 10.26 10.23
C LYS A 126 -13.05 8.99 10.94
N TRP A 127 -13.87 8.48 11.86
CA TRP A 127 -13.53 7.28 12.61
C TRP A 127 -13.34 6.05 11.70
N VAL A 128 -14.26 5.79 10.74
CA VAL A 128 -14.11 4.66 9.81
C VAL A 128 -12.85 4.80 8.96
N THR A 129 -12.51 6.03 8.55
CA THR A 129 -11.27 6.29 7.77
C THR A 129 -10.03 5.98 8.60
N GLU A 130 -10.03 6.34 9.87
CA GLU A 130 -8.94 6.03 10.80
C GLU A 130 -8.85 4.52 11.07
N GLN A 131 -9.98 3.84 11.34
CA GLN A 131 -9.99 2.39 11.59
C GLN A 131 -9.46 1.60 10.39
N VAL A 132 -9.88 1.93 9.18
CA VAL A 132 -9.37 1.29 7.97
C VAL A 132 -7.91 1.68 7.72
N GLY A 133 -7.53 2.93 7.97
CA GLY A 133 -6.15 3.40 7.87
C GLY A 133 -5.19 2.71 8.83
N THR A 134 -5.68 2.19 9.97
CA THR A 134 -4.89 1.39 10.93
C THR A 134 -4.90 -0.11 10.64
N GLY A 135 -5.52 -0.55 9.53
CA GLY A 135 -5.44 -1.92 9.03
C GLY A 135 -6.67 -2.79 9.26
N ARG A 136 -7.78 -2.23 9.79
CA ARG A 136 -9.04 -2.98 9.86
C ARG A 136 -9.70 -3.09 8.48
N SER A 137 -10.34 -4.21 8.21
CA SER A 137 -11.07 -4.39 6.95
C SER A 137 -12.35 -3.54 6.93
N VAL A 138 -12.73 -3.06 5.73
CA VAL A 138 -13.96 -2.27 5.53
C VAL A 138 -15.20 -3.04 5.98
N ILE A 139 -15.24 -4.36 5.78
CA ILE A 139 -16.37 -5.20 6.16
C ILE A 139 -16.52 -5.34 7.68
N GLU A 140 -15.43 -5.42 8.43
CA GLU A 140 -15.48 -5.47 9.91
C GLU A 140 -16.00 -4.15 10.46
N VAL A 141 -15.52 -3.02 9.93
CA VAL A 141 -15.98 -1.68 10.34
C VAL A 141 -17.46 -1.48 9.98
N ALA A 142 -17.90 -1.95 8.81
CA ALA A 142 -19.31 -1.88 8.40
C ALA A 142 -20.22 -2.70 9.33
N ARG A 143 -19.78 -3.89 9.73
CA ARG A 143 -20.54 -4.72 10.71
C ARG A 143 -20.64 -4.05 12.08
N GLU A 144 -19.58 -3.38 12.53
CA GLU A 144 -19.59 -2.67 13.82
C GLU A 144 -20.56 -1.48 13.82
N LEU A 145 -20.71 -0.79 12.67
CA LEU A 145 -21.66 0.31 12.51
C LEU A 145 -23.07 -0.15 12.11
N ASP A 146 -23.27 -1.45 11.94
CA ASP A 146 -24.52 -2.02 11.40
C ASP A 146 -24.97 -1.32 10.12
N CYS A 147 -24.06 -1.25 9.12
CA CYS A 147 -24.32 -0.66 7.81
C CYS A 147 -23.68 -1.47 6.69
N ASP A 148 -24.01 -1.12 5.45
CA ASP A 148 -23.46 -1.80 4.29
C ASP A 148 -22.00 -1.40 4.01
N TRP A 149 -21.26 -2.30 3.36
CA TRP A 149 -19.87 -2.11 2.98
C TRP A 149 -19.66 -0.86 2.11
N HIS A 150 -20.58 -0.58 1.18
CA HIS A 150 -20.47 0.56 0.28
C HIS A 150 -20.49 1.90 1.02
N THR A 151 -21.29 2.01 2.09
CA THR A 151 -21.38 3.19 2.93
C THR A 151 -20.02 3.52 3.57
N VAL A 152 -19.36 2.52 4.17
CA VAL A 152 -18.02 2.69 4.76
C VAL A 152 -16.99 2.95 3.70
N ASN A 153 -16.94 2.15 2.62
CA ASN A 153 -15.96 2.30 1.56
C ASN A 153 -16.03 3.68 0.87
N SER A 154 -17.23 4.19 0.62
CA SER A 154 -17.42 5.54 0.04
C SER A 154 -16.90 6.64 0.96
N ALA A 155 -17.14 6.53 2.27
CA ALA A 155 -16.62 7.47 3.25
C ALA A 155 -15.08 7.42 3.32
N VAL A 156 -14.50 6.21 3.46
CA VAL A 156 -13.04 6.00 3.52
C VAL A 156 -12.38 6.55 2.25
N THR A 157 -12.94 6.28 1.07
CA THR A 157 -12.39 6.79 -0.19
C THR A 157 -12.43 8.32 -0.26
N THR A 158 -13.54 8.92 0.16
CA THR A 158 -13.72 10.39 0.10
C THR A 158 -12.82 11.11 1.10
N TYR A 159 -12.85 10.68 2.36
CA TYR A 159 -12.04 11.30 3.41
C TYR A 159 -10.56 10.96 3.26
N GLY A 160 -10.22 9.74 2.86
CA GLY A 160 -8.84 9.33 2.57
C GLY A 160 -8.21 10.16 1.47
N ARG A 161 -8.93 10.41 0.37
CA ARG A 161 -8.46 11.32 -0.70
C ARG A 161 -8.23 12.74 -0.18
N ALA A 162 -9.13 13.26 0.65
CA ALA A 162 -8.97 14.59 1.25
C ALA A 162 -7.74 14.66 2.18
N LEU A 163 -7.50 13.63 2.99
CA LEU A 163 -6.32 13.54 3.85
C LEU A 163 -5.02 13.47 3.03
N LEU A 164 -5.00 12.64 1.99
CA LEU A 164 -3.84 12.54 1.09
C LEU A 164 -3.55 13.86 0.37
N ALA A 165 -4.60 14.58 -0.07
CA ALA A 165 -4.45 15.88 -0.72
C ALA A 165 -3.95 16.97 0.25
N ALA A 166 -4.33 16.89 1.53
CA ALA A 166 -3.89 17.82 2.57
C ALA A 166 -2.46 17.55 3.07
N ASP A 167 -1.95 16.33 2.90
CA ASP A 167 -0.60 15.96 3.31
C ASP A 167 0.43 16.34 2.23
N THR A 168 0.77 17.63 2.20
CA THR A 168 1.80 18.16 1.28
C THR A 168 3.20 17.68 1.64
N LYS A 169 3.43 17.19 2.85
CA LYS A 169 4.76 16.72 3.31
C LYS A 169 5.09 15.33 2.79
N ARG A 170 4.11 14.53 2.42
CA ARG A 170 4.24 13.18 1.90
C ARG A 170 5.26 13.09 0.74
N LEU A 171 5.22 14.04 -0.18
CA LEU A 171 6.09 14.08 -1.36
C LEU A 171 7.40 14.86 -1.14
N THR A 172 7.47 15.73 -0.12
CA THR A 172 8.63 16.63 0.06
C THR A 172 9.83 15.96 0.70
N ARG A 173 9.64 14.84 1.41
CA ARG A 173 10.71 14.11 2.12
C ARG A 173 11.34 13.01 1.29
N THR A 174 10.69 12.59 0.21
CA THR A 174 11.11 11.46 -0.60
C THR A 174 12.40 11.75 -1.35
N SER A 175 13.42 10.93 -1.14
CA SER A 175 14.70 10.95 -1.85
C SER A 175 14.98 9.63 -2.59
N ALA A 176 14.32 8.54 -2.20
CA ALA A 176 14.42 7.24 -2.84
C ALA A 176 13.04 6.62 -3.05
N ILE A 177 12.78 6.17 -4.27
CA ILE A 177 11.50 5.56 -4.63
C ILE A 177 11.69 4.12 -5.12
N GLY A 178 10.67 3.29 -4.86
CA GLY A 178 10.53 1.95 -5.41
C GLY A 178 9.35 1.88 -6.37
N LEU A 179 9.53 1.16 -7.47
CA LEU A 179 8.44 0.76 -8.37
C LEU A 179 8.31 -0.74 -8.37
N ASP A 180 7.08 -1.21 -8.20
CA ASP A 180 6.76 -2.64 -8.27
C ASP A 180 5.39 -2.87 -8.91
N GLU A 181 5.23 -4.04 -9.55
CA GLU A 181 4.00 -4.43 -10.21
C GLU A 181 3.17 -5.34 -9.29
N THR A 182 1.94 -4.91 -9.02
CA THR A 182 0.95 -5.73 -8.31
C THR A 182 -0.15 -6.16 -9.27
N ASN A 183 -0.45 -7.44 -9.29
CA ASN A 183 -1.54 -7.99 -10.08
C ASN A 183 -2.76 -8.31 -9.21
N PHE A 184 -3.93 -8.02 -9.76
CA PHE A 184 -5.23 -8.36 -9.21
C PHE A 184 -5.96 -9.28 -10.18
N VAL A 185 -6.44 -10.43 -9.69
CA VAL A 185 -7.23 -11.36 -10.50
C VAL A 185 -8.70 -11.14 -10.17
N ARG A 186 -9.49 -10.66 -11.14
CA ARG A 186 -10.93 -10.55 -11.00
C ARG A 186 -11.58 -11.93 -11.05
N ARG A 187 -12.32 -12.30 -10.02
CA ARG A 187 -12.98 -13.61 -9.95
C ARG A 187 -14.08 -13.80 -11.01
N GLN A 188 -14.74 -12.72 -11.44
CA GLN A 188 -15.89 -12.79 -12.34
C GLN A 188 -15.52 -13.11 -13.80
N ASP A 189 -14.39 -12.62 -14.30
CA ASP A 189 -13.98 -12.75 -15.70
C ASP A 189 -12.57 -13.31 -15.89
N GLN A 190 -11.88 -13.69 -14.79
CA GLN A 190 -10.49 -14.15 -14.75
C GLN A 190 -9.49 -13.18 -15.39
N ARG A 191 -9.89 -11.94 -15.65
CA ARG A 191 -8.98 -10.94 -16.18
C ARG A 191 -8.02 -10.48 -15.11
N THR A 192 -6.74 -10.44 -15.46
CA THR A 192 -5.70 -9.88 -14.59
C THR A 192 -5.58 -8.39 -14.86
N SER A 193 -5.83 -7.58 -13.85
CA SER A 193 -5.48 -6.16 -13.86
C SER A 193 -4.15 -5.95 -13.15
N TYR A 194 -3.40 -4.96 -13.60
CA TYR A 194 -2.08 -4.64 -13.05
C TYR A 194 -2.10 -3.23 -12.52
N ALA A 195 -1.42 -3.02 -11.40
CA ALA A 195 -1.16 -1.72 -10.84
C ALA A 195 0.34 -1.56 -10.57
N THR A 196 0.85 -0.35 -10.74
CA THR A 196 2.19 0.02 -10.31
C THR A 196 2.11 0.72 -8.97
N THR A 197 2.74 0.16 -7.95
CA THR A 197 2.93 0.82 -6.66
C THR A 197 4.15 1.69 -6.72
N VAL A 198 4.00 2.94 -6.32
CA VAL A 198 5.09 3.89 -6.09
C VAL A 198 5.27 4.06 -4.59
N CYS A 199 6.44 3.74 -4.10
CA CYS A 199 6.75 3.71 -2.67
C CYS A 199 7.95 4.60 -2.36
N ASP A 200 7.92 5.32 -1.24
CA ASP A 200 9.11 5.86 -0.58
C ASP A 200 9.76 4.70 0.18
N VAL A 201 10.88 4.22 -0.31
CA VAL A 201 11.56 3.03 0.25
C VAL A 201 12.36 3.33 1.50
N GLU A 202 12.68 4.60 1.77
CA GLU A 202 13.36 5.04 3.00
C GLU A 202 12.38 5.16 4.17
N HIS A 203 11.17 5.68 3.89
CA HIS A 203 10.15 5.89 4.93
C HIS A 203 9.09 4.79 4.95
N HIS A 204 9.20 3.77 4.09
CA HIS A 204 8.25 2.66 3.97
C HIS A 204 6.80 3.14 3.76
N GLN A 205 6.62 4.13 2.88
CA GLN A 205 5.34 4.78 2.66
C GLN A 205 4.89 4.64 1.20
N ILE A 206 3.61 4.27 1.00
CA ILE A 206 3.01 4.32 -0.35
C ILE A 206 2.86 5.79 -0.74
N ILE A 207 3.45 6.16 -1.87
CA ILE A 207 3.28 7.47 -2.49
C ILE A 207 2.02 7.46 -3.35
N ASP A 208 1.88 6.46 -4.23
CA ASP A 208 0.71 6.32 -5.09
C ASP A 208 0.54 4.89 -5.60
N ILE A 209 -0.64 4.57 -6.13
CA ILE A 209 -0.96 3.31 -6.79
C ILE A 209 -1.58 3.65 -8.13
N LEU A 210 -0.85 3.36 -9.21
CA LEU A 210 -1.28 3.65 -10.57
C LEU A 210 -1.99 2.42 -11.17
N PRO A 211 -3.21 2.54 -11.72
CA PRO A 211 -3.96 1.41 -12.28
C PRO A 211 -3.43 0.99 -13.66
N THR A 212 -2.12 0.88 -13.76
CA THR A 212 -1.40 0.59 -15.01
C THR A 212 -0.01 0.04 -14.72
N ARG A 213 0.61 -0.61 -15.71
CA ARG A 213 2.03 -0.97 -15.74
C ARG A 213 2.75 -0.44 -16.97
N HIS A 214 2.07 0.39 -17.77
CA HIS A 214 2.61 0.88 -19.02
C HIS A 214 3.60 2.03 -18.80
N TYR A 215 4.68 2.02 -19.57
CA TYR A 215 5.72 3.03 -19.53
C TYR A 215 5.18 4.47 -19.58
N VAL A 216 4.27 4.73 -20.54
CA VAL A 216 3.77 6.10 -20.79
C VAL A 216 3.03 6.66 -19.56
N ASP A 217 2.18 5.86 -18.95
CA ASP A 217 1.36 6.30 -17.83
C ASP A 217 2.21 6.56 -16.57
N VAL A 218 3.17 5.66 -16.29
CA VAL A 218 4.09 5.82 -15.13
C VAL A 218 5.03 7.00 -15.36
N ALA A 219 5.52 7.20 -16.57
CA ALA A 219 6.34 8.35 -16.93
C ALA A 219 5.54 9.67 -16.82
N GLN A 220 4.29 9.68 -17.27
CA GLN A 220 3.41 10.83 -17.15
C GLN A 220 3.16 11.19 -15.69
N TRP A 221 2.86 10.17 -14.85
CA TRP A 221 2.71 10.40 -13.41
C TRP A 221 3.94 11.07 -12.79
N MET A 222 5.16 10.59 -13.11
CA MET A 222 6.41 11.20 -12.64
C MET A 222 6.61 12.62 -13.17
N HIS A 223 6.22 12.87 -14.42
CA HIS A 223 6.26 14.21 -15.00
C HIS A 223 5.40 15.19 -14.22
N ASP A 224 4.20 14.77 -13.84
CA ASP A 224 3.20 15.59 -13.14
C ASP A 224 3.59 15.94 -11.70
N GLN A 225 4.54 15.22 -11.11
CA GLN A 225 5.12 15.58 -9.79
C GLN A 225 5.99 16.84 -9.85
N GLY A 226 6.32 17.32 -11.02
CA GLY A 226 7.13 18.52 -11.24
C GLY A 226 8.64 18.29 -11.20
N VAL A 227 9.37 19.30 -11.65
CA VAL A 227 10.82 19.22 -11.81
C VAL A 227 11.55 19.11 -10.49
N ASP A 228 11.14 19.89 -9.49
CA ASP A 228 11.78 19.93 -8.17
C ASP A 228 11.68 18.59 -7.44
N TRP A 229 10.53 17.91 -7.54
CA TRP A 229 10.37 16.57 -6.97
C TRP A 229 11.31 15.58 -7.67
N ARG A 230 11.33 15.56 -8.99
CA ARG A 230 12.19 14.65 -9.77
C ARG A 230 13.68 14.86 -9.51
N GLN A 231 14.11 16.11 -9.28
CA GLN A 231 15.50 16.43 -8.97
C GLN A 231 15.95 16.02 -7.58
N ARG A 232 15.00 15.89 -6.62
CA ARG A 232 15.30 15.41 -5.27
C ARG A 232 15.49 13.90 -5.19
N ILE A 233 14.91 13.15 -6.14
CA ILE A 233 15.06 11.69 -6.13
C ILE A 233 16.49 11.32 -6.54
N THR A 234 17.22 10.73 -5.62
CA THR A 234 18.61 10.30 -5.78
C THR A 234 18.72 8.81 -6.10
N TYR A 235 17.72 8.00 -5.70
CA TYR A 235 17.72 6.57 -5.92
C TYR A 235 16.36 6.06 -6.41
N GLY A 236 16.41 5.06 -7.31
CA GLY A 236 15.24 4.34 -7.78
C GLY A 236 15.44 2.84 -7.63
N ALA A 237 14.73 2.22 -6.67
CA ALA A 237 14.71 0.77 -6.49
C ALA A 237 13.73 0.14 -7.48
N LEU A 238 14.10 -0.98 -8.06
CA LEU A 238 13.27 -1.73 -9.02
C LEU A 238 13.66 -3.21 -9.04
N ASP A 239 12.72 -4.02 -9.50
CA ASP A 239 13.01 -5.34 -10.01
C ASP A 239 13.84 -5.25 -11.29
N MET A 240 14.23 -6.40 -11.85
CA MET A 240 14.87 -6.43 -13.17
C MET A 240 13.85 -6.17 -14.30
N SER A 241 13.03 -5.11 -14.16
CA SER A 241 12.04 -4.67 -15.13
C SER A 241 12.63 -3.65 -16.09
N ALA A 242 12.73 -3.99 -17.38
CA ALA A 242 13.20 -3.09 -18.40
C ALA A 242 12.30 -1.84 -18.55
N THR A 243 11.00 -2.01 -18.34
CA THR A 243 10.01 -0.92 -18.39
C THR A 243 10.29 0.13 -17.33
N TYR A 244 10.43 -0.26 -16.06
CA TYR A 244 10.70 0.68 -14.98
C TYR A 244 12.08 1.28 -15.05
N ALA A 245 13.10 0.50 -15.52
CA ALA A 245 14.43 1.04 -15.79
C ALA A 245 14.40 2.13 -16.85
N ALA A 246 13.60 1.98 -17.91
CA ALA A 246 13.42 2.99 -18.96
C ALA A 246 12.69 4.23 -18.42
N VAL A 247 11.66 4.07 -17.58
CA VAL A 247 10.96 5.19 -16.90
C VAL A 247 11.96 5.99 -16.06
N TYR A 248 12.75 5.32 -15.22
CA TYR A 248 13.75 6.00 -14.39
C TYR A 248 14.79 6.73 -15.24
N SER A 249 15.29 6.10 -16.31
CA SER A 249 16.28 6.74 -17.19
C SER A 249 15.74 8.00 -17.86
N ALA A 250 14.46 8.02 -18.22
CA ALA A 250 13.83 9.16 -18.88
C ALA A 250 13.42 10.27 -17.90
N MET A 251 12.80 9.89 -16.77
CA MET A 251 12.18 10.84 -15.84
C MET A 251 13.11 11.28 -14.71
N LEU A 252 14.04 10.42 -14.29
CA LEU A 252 14.96 10.62 -13.16
C LEU A 252 16.42 10.40 -13.59
N PRO A 253 16.94 11.13 -14.57
CA PRO A 253 18.25 10.85 -15.17
C PRO A 253 19.43 10.99 -14.20
N ARG A 254 19.22 11.66 -13.06
CA ARG A 254 20.24 11.83 -12.00
C ARG A 254 20.17 10.75 -10.92
N ALA A 255 19.06 10.01 -10.84
CA ALA A 255 18.86 8.98 -9.83
C ALA A 255 19.66 7.71 -10.18
N ALA A 256 20.38 7.17 -9.20
CA ALA A 256 21.02 5.89 -9.34
C ALA A 256 19.95 4.79 -9.24
N GLN A 257 19.83 3.97 -10.28
CA GLN A 257 18.92 2.83 -10.30
C GLN A 257 19.54 1.67 -9.54
N VAL A 258 18.78 1.06 -8.62
CA VAL A 258 19.21 -0.04 -7.77
C VAL A 258 18.31 -1.26 -8.01
N VAL A 259 18.92 -2.35 -8.46
CA VAL A 259 18.20 -3.64 -8.58
C VAL A 259 18.10 -4.30 -7.23
N ASP A 260 16.89 -4.75 -6.88
CA ASP A 260 16.64 -5.42 -5.62
C ASP A 260 17.42 -6.76 -5.52
N PRO A 261 18.26 -6.92 -4.47
CA PRO A 261 18.99 -8.15 -4.20
C PRO A 261 18.12 -9.41 -4.15
N PHE A 262 16.91 -9.30 -3.58
CA PHE A 262 16.00 -10.43 -3.47
C PHE A 262 15.66 -11.03 -4.85
N HIS A 263 15.34 -10.19 -5.82
CA HIS A 263 14.99 -10.64 -7.18
C HIS A 263 16.18 -11.26 -7.92
N VAL A 264 17.40 -10.77 -7.68
CA VAL A 264 18.62 -11.34 -8.25
C VAL A 264 18.91 -12.72 -7.65
N ILE A 265 18.83 -12.86 -6.33
CA ILE A 265 19.02 -14.15 -5.66
C ILE A 265 17.91 -15.15 -6.02
N ALA A 266 16.66 -14.69 -6.13
CA ALA A 266 15.55 -15.51 -6.62
C ALA A 266 15.79 -16.01 -8.07
N LEU A 267 16.38 -15.18 -8.94
CA LEU A 267 16.78 -15.61 -10.28
C LEU A 267 17.87 -16.67 -10.24
N ALA A 268 18.89 -16.50 -9.38
CA ALA A 268 19.94 -17.51 -9.18
C ALA A 268 19.37 -18.84 -8.67
N ASN A 269 18.46 -18.79 -7.71
CA ASN A 269 17.75 -19.99 -7.20
C ASN A 269 16.92 -20.69 -8.30
N ARG A 270 16.23 -19.92 -9.15
CA ARG A 270 15.49 -20.48 -10.31
C ARG A 270 16.43 -21.12 -11.32
N THR A 271 17.57 -20.50 -11.60
CA THR A 271 18.60 -21.04 -12.49
C THR A 271 19.16 -22.37 -11.94
N LEU A 272 19.47 -22.42 -10.66
CA LEU A 272 19.93 -23.61 -9.96
C LEU A 272 18.88 -24.75 -10.04
N ASP A 273 17.60 -24.46 -9.79
CA ASP A 273 16.53 -25.46 -9.88
C ASP A 273 16.31 -25.96 -11.32
N GLN A 274 16.47 -25.10 -12.33
CA GLN A 274 16.45 -25.50 -13.75
C GLN A 274 17.55 -26.50 -14.08
N ILE A 275 18.79 -26.23 -13.67
CA ILE A 275 19.93 -27.13 -13.86
C ILE A 275 19.69 -28.45 -13.13
N ARG A 276 19.30 -28.40 -11.85
CA ARG A 276 18.99 -29.58 -11.05
C ARG A 276 17.97 -30.48 -11.74
N ARG A 277 16.87 -29.90 -12.26
CA ARG A 277 15.83 -30.65 -12.96
C ARG A 277 16.33 -31.22 -14.28
N ARG A 278 17.13 -30.48 -15.04
CA ARG A 278 17.71 -30.96 -16.29
C ARG A 278 18.65 -32.12 -16.05
N VAL A 279 19.63 -31.99 -15.16
CA VAL A 279 20.57 -33.04 -14.81
C VAL A 279 19.84 -34.31 -14.34
N GLN A 280 18.80 -34.15 -13.53
CA GLN A 280 18.01 -35.26 -13.03
C GLN A 280 17.24 -35.99 -14.17
N ILE A 281 16.65 -35.22 -15.12
CA ILE A 281 15.96 -35.82 -16.28
C ILE A 281 16.95 -36.54 -17.20
N GLU A 282 18.12 -35.95 -17.45
CA GLU A 282 19.17 -36.54 -18.28
C GLU A 282 19.68 -37.88 -17.70
N GLN A 283 19.77 -37.98 -16.37
CA GLN A 283 20.27 -39.17 -15.69
C GLN A 283 19.20 -40.24 -15.45
N LEU A 284 18.00 -39.83 -15.03
CA LEU A 284 16.99 -40.74 -14.50
C LEU A 284 15.73 -40.82 -15.38
N GLY A 285 15.63 -40.00 -16.43
CA GLY A 285 14.47 -39.95 -17.33
C GLY A 285 13.19 -39.32 -16.74
N HIS A 286 13.25 -38.75 -15.52
CA HIS A 286 12.11 -38.17 -14.84
C HIS A 286 12.48 -36.94 -13.97
N ARG A 287 11.47 -36.13 -13.58
CA ARG A 287 11.66 -34.85 -12.85
C ARG A 287 12.04 -35.00 -11.39
N GLY A 288 12.00 -36.21 -10.84
CA GLY A 288 12.39 -36.50 -9.48
C GLY A 288 11.33 -37.26 -8.67
N ARG A 289 11.80 -38.26 -7.95
CA ARG A 289 11.05 -39.04 -6.97
C ARG A 289 11.64 -38.83 -5.58
N ARG A 290 10.90 -39.25 -4.55
CA ARG A 290 11.27 -39.04 -3.14
C ARG A 290 12.67 -39.53 -2.80
N ASP A 291 13.10 -40.63 -3.41
CA ASP A 291 14.35 -41.29 -3.09
C ASP A 291 15.55 -40.81 -3.93
N ASP A 292 15.30 -39.95 -4.94
CA ASP A 292 16.36 -39.43 -5.78
C ASP A 292 17.21 -38.40 -5.05
N PRO A 293 18.55 -38.48 -5.10
CA PRO A 293 19.45 -37.57 -4.38
C PRO A 293 19.18 -36.07 -4.71
N LEU A 294 19.07 -35.75 -6.00
CA LEU A 294 18.81 -34.35 -6.43
C LEU A 294 17.41 -33.85 -6.07
N PHE A 295 16.43 -34.75 -5.90
CA PHE A 295 15.13 -34.36 -5.40
C PHE A 295 15.15 -34.08 -3.88
N GLN A 296 15.87 -34.89 -3.13
CA GLN A 296 16.02 -34.70 -1.68
C GLN A 296 16.75 -33.40 -1.33
N VAL A 297 17.79 -33.06 -2.09
CA VAL A 297 18.63 -31.88 -1.83
C VAL A 297 17.97 -30.53 -2.20
N ARG A 298 16.89 -30.53 -2.94
CA ARG A 298 16.27 -29.31 -3.52
C ARG A 298 16.02 -28.16 -2.54
N ARG A 299 15.65 -28.46 -1.28
CA ARG A 299 15.41 -27.44 -0.24
C ARG A 299 16.71 -26.92 0.37
N LEU A 300 17.74 -27.76 0.47
CA LEU A 300 19.04 -27.34 0.97
C LEU A 300 19.75 -26.42 -0.02
N LEU A 301 19.61 -26.67 -1.31
CA LEU A 301 20.19 -25.85 -2.37
C LEU A 301 19.68 -24.40 -2.35
N THR A 302 18.43 -24.15 -1.91
CA THR A 302 17.89 -22.80 -1.84
C THR A 302 18.21 -22.06 -0.55
N ARG A 303 18.67 -22.77 0.49
CA ARG A 303 19.13 -22.13 1.72
C ARG A 303 20.45 -21.41 1.49
N ALA A 304 20.68 -20.40 2.28
CA ALA A 304 21.97 -19.73 2.39
C ALA A 304 22.99 -20.68 3.05
N GLU A 305 24.22 -20.71 2.56
CA GLU A 305 25.26 -21.61 3.07
C GLU A 305 25.49 -21.41 4.58
N GLU A 306 25.53 -20.16 5.05
CA GLU A 306 25.70 -19.81 6.46
C GLU A 306 24.53 -20.24 7.36
N ASN A 307 23.38 -20.55 6.78
CA ASN A 307 22.19 -21.01 7.52
C ASN A 307 22.04 -22.54 7.49
N LEU A 308 23.05 -23.26 6.96
CA LEU A 308 23.11 -24.72 7.02
C LEU A 308 23.75 -25.12 8.33
N THR A 309 23.13 -26.09 9.03
CA THR A 309 23.81 -26.79 10.13
C THR A 309 24.93 -27.69 9.57
N PRO A 310 25.93 -28.07 10.35
CA PRO A 310 26.98 -28.99 9.90
C PRO A 310 26.40 -30.25 9.26
N GLU A 311 25.37 -30.85 9.85
CA GLU A 311 24.71 -32.06 9.35
C GLU A 311 23.98 -31.79 8.02
N ALA A 312 23.39 -30.59 7.86
CA ALA A 312 22.73 -30.21 6.62
C ALA A 312 23.73 -29.95 5.49
N ALA A 313 24.90 -29.37 5.81
CA ALA A 313 25.99 -29.15 4.86
C ALA A 313 26.62 -30.49 4.42
N GLU A 314 26.88 -31.41 5.35
CA GLU A 314 27.34 -32.76 5.03
C GLU A 314 26.34 -33.51 4.15
N ARG A 315 25.05 -33.45 4.50
CA ARG A 315 23.98 -34.06 3.70
C ARG A 315 23.91 -33.49 2.31
N LEU A 316 24.09 -32.16 2.17
CA LEU A 316 24.13 -31.48 0.87
C LEU A 316 25.28 -32.03 0.01
N ALA A 317 26.48 -32.14 0.59
CA ALA A 317 27.66 -32.64 -0.10
C ALA A 317 27.48 -34.10 -0.55
N VAL A 318 26.99 -34.99 0.34
CA VAL A 318 26.74 -36.40 0.04
C VAL A 318 25.70 -36.56 -1.08
N LEU A 319 24.56 -35.84 -1.01
CA LEU A 319 23.51 -35.95 -2.01
C LEU A 319 23.94 -35.39 -3.38
N LEU A 320 24.78 -34.36 -3.40
CA LEU A 320 25.37 -33.85 -4.64
C LEU A 320 26.37 -34.86 -5.23
N SER A 321 27.24 -35.48 -4.41
CA SER A 321 28.19 -36.48 -4.90
C SER A 321 27.49 -37.69 -5.53
N LEU A 322 26.31 -38.07 -5.03
CA LEU A 322 25.52 -39.20 -5.53
C LEU A 322 24.69 -38.84 -6.76
N GLY A 323 24.19 -37.63 -6.84
CA GLY A 323 23.18 -37.24 -7.85
C GLY A 323 23.67 -36.27 -8.94
N ASP A 324 24.90 -35.73 -8.83
CA ASP A 324 25.42 -34.71 -9.75
C ASP A 324 26.78 -35.09 -10.31
N PRO A 325 26.89 -36.15 -11.13
CA PRO A 325 28.18 -36.67 -11.64
C PRO A 325 28.91 -35.67 -12.53
N THR A 326 28.20 -34.72 -13.15
CA THR A 326 28.79 -33.66 -13.96
C THR A 326 29.19 -32.43 -13.15
N ALA A 327 28.85 -32.40 -11.86
CA ALA A 327 29.05 -31.28 -10.95
C ALA A 327 28.38 -29.93 -11.40
N GLU A 328 27.39 -30.01 -12.28
CA GLU A 328 26.71 -28.81 -12.79
C GLU A 328 25.78 -28.18 -11.75
N VAL A 329 25.13 -29.01 -10.92
CA VAL A 329 24.25 -28.53 -9.84
C VAL A 329 25.11 -27.91 -8.73
N ALA A 330 26.23 -28.55 -8.37
CA ALA A 330 27.20 -28.03 -7.41
C ALA A 330 27.80 -26.68 -7.90
N LEU A 331 28.09 -26.57 -9.21
CA LEU A 331 28.57 -25.34 -9.82
C LEU A 331 27.53 -24.22 -9.72
N ALA A 332 26.26 -24.50 -10.05
CA ALA A 332 25.18 -23.53 -9.95
C ALA A 332 24.93 -23.08 -8.49
N TYR A 333 25.06 -24.00 -7.52
CA TYR A 333 25.02 -23.66 -6.09
C TYR A 333 26.11 -22.66 -5.72
N ARG A 334 27.36 -22.91 -6.14
CA ARG A 334 28.49 -21.98 -5.91
C ARG A 334 28.26 -20.60 -6.57
N VAL A 335 27.72 -20.57 -7.79
CA VAL A 335 27.34 -19.30 -8.45
C VAL A 335 26.32 -18.50 -7.64
N LYS A 336 25.30 -19.18 -7.09
CA LYS A 336 24.31 -18.56 -6.20
C LYS A 336 24.96 -18.00 -4.93
N GLU A 337 25.84 -18.76 -4.27
CA GLU A 337 26.52 -18.28 -3.06
C GLU A 337 27.47 -17.10 -3.37
N ARG A 338 28.18 -17.12 -4.50
CA ARG A 338 29.01 -15.98 -4.93
C ARG A 338 28.21 -14.70 -5.17
N LEU A 339 26.97 -14.80 -5.70
CA LEU A 339 26.06 -13.65 -5.77
C LEU A 339 25.64 -13.15 -4.38
N ARG A 340 25.51 -14.05 -3.41
CA ARG A 340 25.22 -13.68 -2.03
C ARG A 340 26.42 -12.98 -1.38
N ASP A 341 27.65 -13.48 -1.62
CA ASP A 341 28.89 -12.87 -1.15
C ASP A 341 29.03 -11.44 -1.69
N PHE A 342 28.72 -11.24 -2.98
CA PHE A 342 28.66 -9.90 -3.58
C PHE A 342 27.77 -8.95 -2.77
N TYR A 343 26.53 -9.34 -2.45
CA TYR A 343 25.61 -8.46 -1.72
C TYR A 343 25.98 -8.26 -0.23
N ARG A 344 26.81 -9.13 0.34
CA ARG A 344 27.31 -9.01 1.72
C ARG A 344 28.55 -8.13 1.82
N GLU A 345 29.29 -7.99 0.73
CA GLU A 345 30.49 -7.17 0.76
C GLU A 345 30.17 -5.75 1.18
N SER A 346 31.00 -5.18 2.04
CA SER A 346 30.84 -3.82 2.55
C SER A 346 31.59 -2.77 1.70
N ASP A 347 32.70 -3.18 1.09
CA ASP A 347 33.48 -2.32 0.21
C ASP A 347 32.90 -2.33 -1.21
N PRO A 348 32.39 -1.19 -1.73
CA PRO A 348 31.82 -1.10 -3.08
C PRO A 348 32.78 -1.50 -4.20
N ALA A 349 34.09 -1.17 -4.08
CA ALA A 349 35.07 -1.49 -5.10
C ALA A 349 35.36 -2.99 -5.14
N LEU A 350 35.48 -3.63 -3.97
CA LEU A 350 35.65 -5.08 -3.87
C LEU A 350 34.39 -5.81 -4.37
N ALA A 351 33.19 -5.32 -4.00
CA ALA A 351 31.94 -5.86 -4.50
C ALA A 351 31.86 -5.80 -6.04
N GLU A 352 32.21 -4.68 -6.64
CA GLU A 352 32.24 -4.54 -8.10
C GLU A 352 33.20 -5.54 -8.75
N ALA A 353 34.40 -5.73 -8.18
CA ALA A 353 35.38 -6.70 -8.66
C ALA A 353 34.86 -8.14 -8.56
N LEU A 354 34.21 -8.50 -7.44
CA LEU A 354 33.59 -9.81 -7.24
C LEU A 354 32.49 -10.10 -8.26
N LEU A 355 31.64 -9.10 -8.53
CA LEU A 355 30.57 -9.25 -9.53
C LEU A 355 31.12 -9.34 -10.95
N ALA A 356 32.19 -8.60 -11.27
CA ALA A 356 32.84 -8.64 -12.57
C ALA A 356 33.47 -10.03 -12.82
N ASP A 357 34.21 -10.56 -11.86
CA ASP A 357 34.78 -11.92 -11.93
C ASP A 357 33.69 -12.97 -12.11
N LEU A 358 32.62 -12.89 -11.31
CA LEU A 358 31.51 -13.82 -11.40
C LEU A 358 30.80 -13.75 -12.76
N ARG A 359 30.55 -12.54 -13.28
CA ARG A 359 29.96 -12.31 -14.60
C ARG A 359 30.80 -13.01 -15.68
N ASP A 360 32.09 -12.78 -15.69
CA ASP A 360 32.99 -13.29 -16.72
C ASP A 360 33.10 -14.82 -16.66
N LYS A 361 33.18 -15.38 -15.46
CA LYS A 361 33.11 -16.84 -15.26
C LYS A 361 31.78 -17.42 -15.76
N CYS A 362 30.65 -16.80 -15.43
CA CYS A 362 29.34 -17.26 -15.90
C CYS A 362 29.19 -17.21 -17.43
N LEU A 363 29.86 -16.27 -18.11
CA LEU A 363 29.79 -16.12 -19.56
C LEU A 363 30.72 -17.06 -20.32
N ALA A 364 31.65 -17.77 -19.65
CA ALA A 364 32.59 -18.69 -20.29
C ALA A 364 31.85 -19.80 -21.08
N ARG A 365 32.40 -20.18 -22.24
CA ARG A 365 31.77 -21.18 -23.14
C ARG A 365 31.61 -22.56 -22.49
N SER A 366 32.44 -22.89 -21.53
CA SER A 366 32.41 -24.14 -20.75
C SER A 366 31.26 -24.22 -19.77
N MET A 367 30.60 -23.10 -19.45
CA MET A 367 29.50 -23.07 -18.49
C MET A 367 28.20 -23.62 -19.09
N PRO A 368 27.35 -24.27 -18.26
CA PRO A 368 25.99 -24.67 -18.64
C PRO A 368 25.20 -23.50 -19.23
N PRO A 369 24.27 -23.76 -20.20
CA PRO A 369 23.55 -22.71 -20.89
C PRO A 369 22.69 -21.85 -19.95
N GLU A 370 22.20 -22.41 -18.85
CA GLU A 370 21.44 -21.68 -17.82
C GLU A 370 22.33 -20.69 -17.08
N ILE A 371 23.55 -21.09 -16.69
CA ILE A 371 24.53 -20.19 -16.05
C ILE A 371 24.94 -19.08 -17.01
N ARG A 372 25.14 -19.39 -18.28
CA ARG A 372 25.45 -18.35 -19.29
C ARG A 372 24.31 -17.34 -19.47
N ARG A 373 23.04 -17.78 -19.36
CA ARG A 373 21.89 -16.87 -19.37
C ARG A 373 21.90 -15.95 -18.14
N LEU A 374 22.18 -16.51 -16.95
CA LEU A 374 22.36 -15.71 -15.73
C LEU A 374 23.51 -14.70 -15.89
N GLY A 375 24.65 -15.10 -16.45
CA GLY A 375 25.78 -14.22 -16.75
C GLY A 375 25.40 -13.07 -17.70
N LYS A 376 24.56 -13.33 -18.73
CA LYS A 376 24.02 -12.27 -19.59
C LYS A 376 23.12 -11.30 -18.82
N THR A 377 22.30 -11.79 -17.92
CA THR A 377 21.47 -10.94 -17.05
C THR A 377 22.34 -10.09 -16.13
N ILE A 378 23.33 -10.69 -15.47
CA ILE A 378 24.29 -9.93 -14.64
C ILE A 378 24.96 -8.83 -15.47
N ARG A 379 25.41 -9.13 -16.67
CA ARG A 379 26.01 -8.13 -17.57
C ARG A 379 25.07 -6.97 -17.88
N THR A 380 23.80 -7.25 -18.17
CA THR A 380 22.79 -6.23 -18.52
C THR A 380 22.48 -5.32 -17.33
N TRP A 381 22.46 -5.88 -16.13
CA TRP A 381 22.07 -5.16 -14.91
C TRP A 381 23.26 -4.77 -14.02
N PHE A 382 24.49 -4.96 -14.49
CA PHE A 382 25.73 -4.86 -13.71
C PHE A 382 25.82 -3.57 -12.88
N ALA A 383 25.78 -2.40 -13.53
CA ALA A 383 25.88 -1.12 -12.85
C ALA A 383 24.76 -0.91 -11.80
N ARG A 384 23.53 -1.36 -12.13
CA ARG A 384 22.37 -1.25 -11.23
C ARG A 384 22.47 -2.19 -10.03
N MET A 385 23.13 -3.32 -10.17
CA MET A 385 23.45 -4.23 -9.06
C MET A 385 24.54 -3.61 -8.17
N CYS A 386 25.60 -3.04 -8.74
CA CYS A 386 26.67 -2.38 -7.99
C CYS A 386 26.15 -1.15 -7.21
N ASN A 387 25.19 -0.42 -7.76
CA ASN A 387 24.58 0.73 -7.08
C ASN A 387 23.93 0.38 -5.72
N PHE A 388 23.59 -0.89 -5.46
CA PHE A 388 23.13 -1.34 -4.14
C PHE A 388 24.15 -1.01 -3.04
N HIS A 389 25.45 -1.10 -3.32
CA HIS A 389 26.51 -0.85 -2.34
C HIS A 389 26.67 0.62 -1.99
N LEU A 390 26.14 1.53 -2.83
CA LEU A 390 26.16 2.97 -2.57
C LEU A 390 25.05 3.40 -1.62
N ALA A 391 23.86 2.80 -1.74
CA ALA A 391 22.67 3.26 -1.06
C ALA A 391 22.11 2.27 -0.04
N ARG A 392 22.40 0.97 -0.19
CA ARG A 392 21.81 -0.14 0.60
C ARG A 392 20.26 -0.15 0.57
N ILE A 393 19.68 0.38 -0.50
CA ILE A 393 18.23 0.45 -0.72
C ILE A 393 17.74 -0.84 -1.39
N THR A 394 16.58 -1.30 -0.97
CA THR A 394 15.91 -2.47 -1.56
C THR A 394 14.46 -2.14 -1.92
N ASN A 395 13.83 -2.98 -2.73
CA ASN A 395 12.40 -2.87 -3.04
C ASN A 395 11.51 -3.62 -2.02
N GLY A 396 12.10 -4.21 -0.99
CA GLY A 396 11.39 -4.95 0.06
C GLY A 396 10.24 -4.19 0.73
N PRO A 397 10.37 -2.87 1.04
CA PRO A 397 9.25 -2.07 1.51
C PRO A 397 8.07 -2.06 0.55
N THR A 398 8.32 -1.94 -0.75
CA THR A 398 7.27 -1.93 -1.79
C THR A 398 6.55 -3.28 -1.85
N GLU A 399 7.28 -4.40 -1.79
CA GLU A 399 6.69 -5.75 -1.75
C GLU A 399 5.81 -5.95 -0.50
N SER A 400 6.28 -5.49 0.67
CA SER A 400 5.51 -5.56 1.91
C SER A 400 4.20 -4.76 1.81
N LEU A 401 4.26 -3.55 1.27
CA LEU A 401 3.11 -2.69 1.05
C LEU A 401 2.15 -3.27 -0.01
N ASN A 402 2.66 -3.91 -1.06
CA ASN A 402 1.84 -4.62 -2.05
C ASN A 402 0.99 -5.74 -1.43
N ASN A 403 1.49 -6.43 -0.41
CA ASN A 403 0.72 -7.42 0.33
C ASN A 403 -0.44 -6.77 1.10
N LEU A 404 -0.23 -5.59 1.71
CA LEU A 404 -1.29 -4.82 2.37
C LEU A 404 -2.33 -4.32 1.36
N ILE A 405 -1.91 -3.84 0.18
CA ILE A 405 -2.80 -3.41 -0.90
C ILE A 405 -3.71 -4.57 -1.34
N LYS A 406 -3.15 -5.78 -1.50
CA LYS A 406 -3.93 -6.98 -1.86
C LYS A 406 -4.96 -7.33 -0.78
N LEU A 407 -4.60 -7.22 0.50
CA LEU A 407 -5.54 -7.48 1.61
C LEU A 407 -6.67 -6.44 1.68
N ALA A 408 -6.40 -5.20 1.29
CA ALA A 408 -7.39 -4.12 1.26
C ALA A 408 -8.29 -4.17 0.02
N SER A 409 -7.94 -4.95 -1.01
CA SER A 409 -8.73 -5.05 -2.23
C SER A 409 -9.97 -5.93 -2.02
N PRO A 410 -11.19 -5.46 -2.34
CA PRO A 410 -12.41 -6.24 -2.21
C PRO A 410 -12.49 -7.43 -3.20
N GLU A 411 -11.59 -7.51 -4.15
CA GLU A 411 -11.55 -8.58 -5.15
C GLU A 411 -10.85 -9.86 -4.63
N VAL A 412 -10.26 -9.81 -3.43
CA VAL A 412 -9.51 -10.93 -2.82
C VAL A 412 -10.36 -11.77 -1.86
N VAL A 413 -11.62 -11.37 -1.60
CA VAL A 413 -12.55 -12.12 -0.70
C VAL A 413 -13.57 -12.92 -1.51
#